data_3e9741b3820b4bed0538db9555c3e60c
#
_entry.id   3e9741b3820b4bed0538db9555c3e60c
#
_cell.length_a   1.000
_cell.length_b   1.000
_cell.length_c   1.000
_cell.angle_alpha   90.00
_cell.angle_beta   90.00
_cell.angle_gamma   90.00
#
_symmetry.space_group_name_H-M   'P 1'
#
loop_
_entity.id
_entity.type
_entity.pdbx_description
1 polymer ?
#
loop_
_entity_poly.entity_id
_entity_poly.type
_entity_poly.pdbx_seq_one_letter_code
_entity_poly.pdbx_strand_id
1 'polypeptide(L)'
;MIKFLDLQKITERYSVEIHEAVSRVIDSGWYLQGKENEDFEVNYSQYIGTKYTVGCANGLDALVWIFRAYIEMGVMHPGDEI
;
A
#
# COMPACT_ATOMS: atom_id res chain seq x y z
N MET A 1 21.29 -1.11 -25.96
CA MET A 1 21.85 -1.78 -24.78
C MET A 1 20.77 -2.62 -24.09
N ILE A 2 21.08 -3.83 -23.71
CA ILE A 2 20.18 -4.68 -22.95
C ILE A 2 20.27 -4.26 -21.47
N LYS A 3 19.16 -3.86 -20.88
CA LYS A 3 19.11 -3.48 -19.46
C LYS A 3 18.96 -4.72 -18.58
N PHE A 4 19.65 -4.73 -17.44
CA PHE A 4 19.50 -5.78 -16.44
C PHE A 4 18.06 -5.81 -15.89
N LEU A 5 17.48 -4.64 -15.60
CA LEU A 5 16.09 -4.49 -15.21
C LEU A 5 15.50 -3.30 -15.98
N ASP A 6 14.49 -3.57 -16.79
CA ASP A 6 13.80 -2.56 -17.58
C ASP A 6 12.42 -2.29 -17.00
N LEU A 7 12.34 -1.33 -16.07
CA LEU A 7 11.09 -0.98 -15.40
C LEU A 7 10.05 -0.41 -16.37
N GLN A 8 10.49 0.29 -17.41
CA GLN A 8 9.57 0.83 -18.42
C GLN A 8 8.82 -0.29 -19.13
N LYS A 9 9.50 -1.35 -19.52
CA LYS A 9 8.85 -2.51 -20.16
C LYS A 9 7.87 -3.22 -19.24
N ILE A 10 8.16 -3.28 -17.95
CA ILE A 10 7.23 -3.84 -16.97
C ILE A 10 5.99 -2.95 -16.88
N THR A 11 6.17 -1.65 -16.80
CA THR A 11 5.08 -0.68 -16.73
C THR A 11 4.22 -0.69 -18.00
N GLU A 12 4.84 -0.82 -19.17
CA GLU A 12 4.13 -0.86 -20.46
C GLU A 12 3.10 -1.98 -20.53
N ARG A 13 3.34 -3.11 -19.87
CA ARG A 13 2.41 -4.25 -19.82
C ARG A 13 1.06 -3.87 -19.20
N TYR A 14 1.03 -2.90 -18.31
CA TYR A 14 -0.14 -2.46 -17.55
C TYR A 14 -0.47 -1.00 -17.81
N SER A 15 0.05 -0.44 -18.90
CA SER A 15 -0.01 1.00 -19.18
C SER A 15 -1.43 1.53 -19.20
N VAL A 16 -2.37 0.83 -19.83
CA VAL A 16 -3.76 1.26 -19.94
C VAL A 16 -4.40 1.36 -18.55
N GLU A 17 -4.29 0.31 -17.77
CA GLU A 17 -4.87 0.26 -16.42
C GLU A 17 -4.24 1.29 -15.48
N ILE A 18 -2.91 1.49 -15.58
CA ILE A 18 -2.21 2.49 -14.76
C ILE A 18 -2.67 3.90 -15.12
N HIS A 19 -2.74 4.23 -16.42
CA HIS A 19 -3.18 5.55 -16.85
C HIS A 19 -4.63 5.82 -16.48
N GLU A 20 -5.49 4.83 -16.58
CA GLU A 20 -6.89 4.96 -16.15
C GLU A 20 -7.00 5.22 -14.64
N ALA A 21 -6.25 4.49 -13.82
CA ALA A 21 -6.26 4.67 -12.38
C ALA A 21 -5.73 6.05 -11.97
N VAL A 22 -4.62 6.48 -12.57
CA VAL A 22 -4.05 7.82 -12.33
C VAL A 22 -5.04 8.91 -12.74
N SER A 23 -5.68 8.75 -13.89
CA SER A 23 -6.69 9.73 -14.37
C SER A 23 -7.88 9.83 -13.41
N ARG A 24 -8.35 8.70 -12.87
CA ARG A 24 -9.44 8.73 -11.87
C ARG A 24 -9.05 9.55 -10.64
N VAL A 25 -7.82 9.40 -10.16
CA VAL A 25 -7.33 10.15 -8.99
C VAL A 25 -7.23 11.65 -9.31
N ILE A 26 -6.63 11.99 -10.46
CA ILE A 26 -6.47 13.38 -10.87
C ILE A 26 -7.84 14.06 -11.03
N ASP A 27 -8.77 13.39 -11.70
CA ASP A 27 -10.09 13.94 -11.97
C ASP A 27 -10.94 14.08 -10.70
N SER A 28 -10.73 13.21 -9.73
CA SER A 28 -11.44 13.26 -8.44
C SER A 28 -11.00 14.45 -7.57
N GLY A 29 -9.77 14.92 -7.73
CA GLY A 29 -9.17 15.92 -6.85
C GLY A 29 -8.85 15.41 -5.44
N TRP A 30 -9.00 14.12 -5.17
CA TRP A 30 -8.76 13.51 -3.88
C TRP A 30 -7.52 12.63 -3.94
N TYR A 31 -6.40 13.13 -3.47
CA TYR A 31 -5.09 12.52 -3.70
C TYR A 31 -4.57 11.63 -2.58
N LEU A 32 -5.14 11.73 -1.37
CA LEU A 32 -4.72 10.95 -0.22
C LEU A 32 -5.92 10.18 0.35
N GLN A 33 -5.71 8.90 0.64
CA GLN A 33 -6.72 8.04 1.27
C GLN A 33 -8.09 8.11 0.58
N GLY A 34 -8.06 8.17 -0.75
CA GLY A 34 -9.28 8.23 -1.55
C GLY A 34 -9.76 6.84 -2.00
N LYS A 35 -10.61 6.86 -3.01
CA LYS A 35 -11.27 5.65 -3.54
C LYS A 35 -10.28 4.57 -4.01
N GLU A 36 -9.20 4.95 -4.70
CA GLU A 36 -8.21 3.99 -5.18
C GLU A 36 -7.48 3.30 -4.02
N ASN A 37 -7.18 4.05 -2.95
CA ASN A 37 -6.60 3.48 -1.74
C ASN A 37 -7.55 2.50 -1.06
N GLU A 38 -8.82 2.87 -0.91
CA GLU A 38 -9.84 2.00 -0.33
C GLU A 38 -10.01 0.72 -1.13
N ASP A 39 -10.10 0.82 -2.45
CA ASP A 39 -10.25 -0.33 -3.33
C ASP A 39 -9.02 -1.24 -3.25
N PHE A 40 -7.82 -0.68 -3.17
CA PHE A 40 -6.60 -1.44 -2.98
C PHE A 40 -6.63 -2.21 -1.65
N GLU A 41 -6.99 -1.53 -0.57
CA GLU A 41 -7.04 -2.16 0.76
C GLU A 41 -8.01 -3.35 0.78
N VAL A 42 -9.18 -3.19 0.19
CA VAL A 42 -10.18 -4.27 0.10
C VAL A 42 -9.67 -5.42 -0.76
N ASN A 43 -9.18 -5.13 -1.96
CA ASN A 43 -8.73 -6.14 -2.90
C ASN A 43 -7.51 -6.89 -2.37
N TYR A 44 -6.58 -6.19 -1.73
CA TYR A 44 -5.39 -6.81 -1.16
C TYR A 44 -5.74 -7.72 0.02
N SER A 45 -6.67 -7.30 0.86
CA SER A 45 -7.18 -8.16 1.94
C SER A 45 -7.76 -9.45 1.42
N GLN A 46 -8.55 -9.39 0.35
CA GLN A 46 -9.13 -10.56 -0.29
C GLN A 46 -8.05 -11.47 -0.88
N TYR A 47 -7.06 -10.89 -1.55
CA TYR A 47 -5.98 -11.63 -2.17
C TYR A 47 -5.11 -12.38 -1.15
N ILE A 48 -4.75 -11.72 -0.06
CA ILE A 48 -3.92 -12.29 1.01
C ILE A 48 -4.74 -13.19 1.96
N GLY A 49 -6.04 -12.94 2.10
CA GLY A 49 -6.89 -13.67 3.02
C GLY A 49 -6.92 -13.08 4.42
N THR A 50 -6.54 -11.81 4.58
CA THR A 50 -6.65 -11.08 5.84
C THR A 50 -8.00 -10.39 5.95
N LYS A 51 -8.39 -10.03 7.19
CA LYS A 51 -9.63 -9.30 7.41
C LYS A 51 -9.54 -7.85 6.99
N TYR A 52 -8.39 -7.23 7.22
CA TYR A 52 -8.14 -5.81 6.91
C TYR A 52 -6.78 -5.61 6.29
N THR A 53 -6.66 -4.53 5.54
CA THR A 53 -5.40 -3.99 5.05
C THR A 53 -5.42 -2.49 5.32
N VAL A 54 -4.32 -1.96 5.83
CA VAL A 54 -4.16 -0.53 6.11
C VAL A 54 -3.01 0.01 5.29
N GLY A 55 -3.30 0.95 4.40
CA GLY A 55 -2.30 1.64 3.61
C GLY A 55 -1.44 2.56 4.47
N CYS A 56 -0.15 2.61 4.18
CA CYS A 56 0.81 3.49 4.85
C CYS A 56 1.82 4.02 3.84
N ALA A 57 2.60 5.03 4.26
CA ALA A 57 3.47 5.74 3.34
C ALA A 57 4.67 4.89 2.87
N ASN A 58 5.24 4.07 3.78
CA ASN A 58 6.42 3.26 3.50
C ASN A 58 6.55 2.13 4.52
N GLY A 59 7.57 1.26 4.33
CA GLY A 59 7.78 0.12 5.21
C GLY A 59 8.17 0.48 6.63
N LEU A 60 8.92 1.57 6.82
CA LEU A 60 9.28 2.04 8.16
C LEU A 60 8.02 2.47 8.93
N ASP A 61 7.16 3.26 8.31
CA ASP A 61 5.90 3.67 8.92
C ASP A 61 5.00 2.47 9.21
N ALA A 62 5.00 1.46 8.33
CA ALA A 62 4.27 0.23 8.56
C ALA A 62 4.74 -0.46 9.85
N LEU A 63 6.05 -0.60 10.05
CA LEU A 63 6.61 -1.19 11.26
C LEU A 63 6.25 -0.37 12.51
N VAL A 64 6.35 0.96 12.43
CA VAL A 64 5.96 1.85 13.53
C VAL A 64 4.50 1.63 13.92
N TRP A 65 3.59 1.58 12.95
CA TRP A 65 2.18 1.36 13.20
C TRP A 65 1.87 -0.01 13.79
N ILE A 66 2.58 -1.06 13.34
CA ILE A 66 2.42 -2.42 13.86
C ILE A 66 2.81 -2.45 15.35
N PHE A 67 3.97 -1.91 15.70
CA PHE A 67 4.42 -1.91 17.08
C PHE A 67 3.55 -1.00 17.97
N ARG A 68 3.12 0.14 17.45
CA ARG A 68 2.19 1.00 18.16
C ARG A 68 0.88 0.29 18.46
N ALA A 69 0.34 -0.45 17.49
CA ALA A 69 -0.87 -1.22 17.67
C ALA A 69 -0.69 -2.28 18.77
N TYR A 70 0.42 -3.00 18.77
CA TYR A 70 0.70 -3.99 19.81
C TYR A 70 0.81 -3.38 21.20
N ILE A 71 1.40 -2.20 21.30
CA ILE A 71 1.46 -1.46 22.57
C ILE A 71 0.06 -1.08 23.04
N GLU A 72 -0.77 -0.52 22.16
CA GLU A 72 -2.15 -0.15 22.48
C GLU A 72 -3.02 -1.36 22.86
N MET A 73 -2.75 -2.52 22.25
CA MET A 73 -3.44 -3.78 22.57
C MET A 73 -2.96 -4.40 23.89
N GLY A 74 -1.88 -3.92 24.48
CA GLY A 74 -1.31 -4.45 25.72
C GLY A 74 -0.50 -5.73 25.55
N VAL A 75 -0.15 -6.13 24.31
CA VAL A 75 0.65 -7.33 24.03
C VAL A 75 2.14 -7.05 23.92
N MET A 76 2.52 -5.78 23.86
CA MET A 76 3.91 -5.35 23.80
C MET A 76 4.11 -4.17 24.76
N HIS A 77 5.27 -4.13 25.44
CA HIS A 77 5.61 -3.09 26.41
C HIS A 77 6.97 -2.46 26.07
N PRO A 78 7.20 -1.20 26.48
CA PRO A 78 8.52 -0.57 26.32
C PRO A 78 9.64 -1.46 26.93
N GLY A 79 10.68 -1.72 26.15
CA GLY A 79 11.79 -2.58 26.53
C GLY A 79 11.68 -4.01 26.05
N ASP A 80 10.57 -4.43 25.47
CA ASP A 80 10.43 -5.74 24.86
C ASP A 80 11.34 -5.86 23.64
N GLU A 81 11.85 -7.06 23.40
CA GLU A 81 12.63 -7.38 22.22
C GLU A 81 11.72 -7.70 21.02
N ILE A 82 12.23 -7.36 19.84
CA ILE A 82 11.55 -7.61 18.58
C ILE A 82 12.45 -8.32 17.58
#